data_e80d7b86e0ebd2e22b24e5e91ce865f5
#
_entry.id   e80d7b86e0ebd2e22b24e5e91ce865f5
#
_cell.length_a   1.000
_cell.length_b   1.000
_cell.length_c   1.000
_cell.angle_alpha   90.00
_cell.angle_beta   90.00
_cell.angle_gamma   90.00
#
_symmetry.space_group_name_H-M   'P 1'
#
loop_
_entity.id
_entity.type
_entity.pdbx_description
1 polymer ?
#
loop_
_entity_poly.entity_id
_entity_poly.type
_entity_poly.pdbx_seq_one_letter_code
_entity_poly.pdbx_strand_id
1 'polypeptide(L)'
;MPRQPSAKKRVTINDIAQMAGTSKTTVSFYLNGKTDRMSEDTQKRIRKAIKDTGYEPSPLARGMNAKQSHLIGVIIGDITNAFSNQIVKGIDTVISAEGYRMLVCNSNFNKQNEAAYIDRLLALGVDGFIVQPTAQFKEITRQISEAQKPLVFIDSKLYDFAASWVKTDNYEASYQAIEECVAKGYKRFLVITAEPGLISSRIERMSGFVDALESHDIGFTQFVIENDQVDEEKLGAFLKANIDGQTPTLVFAPNCWALPDIYRCLLGTGGEQITLPDDIMA
;
A
#
# COMPACT_ATOMS: atom_id res chain seq x y z
N MET A 1 37.11 -25.81 12.48
CA MET A 1 36.13 -24.71 12.26
C MET A 1 36.83 -23.38 12.40
N PRO A 2 36.87 -22.52 11.37
CA PRO A 2 37.52 -21.21 11.48
C PRO A 2 36.67 -20.30 12.34
N ARG A 3 37.32 -19.60 13.28
CA ARG A 3 36.70 -18.59 14.15
C ARG A 3 36.10 -17.47 13.30
N GLN A 4 34.82 -17.16 13.48
CA GLN A 4 34.18 -15.98 12.89
C GLN A 4 34.92 -14.72 13.37
N PRO A 5 35.19 -13.73 12.49
CA PRO A 5 35.79 -12.47 12.92
C PRO A 5 34.83 -11.76 13.86
N SER A 6 35.31 -11.33 15.02
CA SER A 6 34.59 -10.55 16.00
C SER A 6 34.03 -9.29 15.33
N ALA A 7 32.70 -9.08 15.41
CA ALA A 7 32.05 -7.88 14.89
C ALA A 7 32.75 -6.64 15.50
N LYS A 8 33.35 -5.77 14.65
CA LYS A 8 33.90 -4.50 15.08
C LYS A 8 32.83 -3.72 15.84
N LYS A 9 33.08 -3.43 17.10
CA LYS A 9 32.18 -2.66 17.96
C LYS A 9 31.88 -1.33 17.27
N ARG A 10 30.61 -1.07 16.96
CA ARG A 10 30.17 0.15 16.28
C ARG A 10 30.48 1.35 17.17
N VAL A 11 31.23 2.32 16.64
CA VAL A 11 31.55 3.56 17.36
C VAL A 11 30.27 4.30 17.70
N THR A 12 30.14 4.78 18.93
CA THR A 12 28.97 5.47 19.45
C THR A 12 29.23 6.95 19.65
N ILE A 13 28.20 7.76 19.87
CA ILE A 13 28.35 9.19 20.22
C ILE A 13 29.12 9.39 21.54
N ASN A 14 29.05 8.41 22.44
CA ASN A 14 29.82 8.46 23.69
C ASN A 14 31.32 8.29 23.45
N ASP A 15 31.69 7.42 22.50
CA ASP A 15 33.10 7.24 22.13
C ASP A 15 33.65 8.52 21.48
N ILE A 16 32.88 9.19 20.62
CA ILE A 16 33.25 10.49 20.05
C ILE A 16 33.38 11.55 21.12
N ALA A 17 32.49 11.61 22.11
CA ALA A 17 32.54 12.56 23.19
C ALA A 17 33.81 12.34 24.05
N GLN A 18 34.15 11.10 24.34
CA GLN A 18 35.36 10.72 25.07
C GLN A 18 36.64 11.12 24.30
N MET A 19 36.70 10.78 22.99
CA MET A 19 37.84 11.12 22.13
C MET A 19 38.03 12.63 21.95
N ALA A 20 36.95 13.39 21.89
CA ALA A 20 36.98 14.83 21.74
C ALA A 20 37.16 15.58 23.09
N GLY A 21 37.20 14.88 24.23
CA GLY A 21 37.28 15.48 25.56
C GLY A 21 36.12 16.42 25.85
N THR A 22 34.90 16.01 25.53
CA THR A 22 33.69 16.83 25.70
C THR A 22 32.50 15.98 26.12
N SER A 23 31.33 16.62 26.31
CA SER A 23 30.11 15.91 26.67
C SER A 23 29.38 15.35 25.43
N LYS A 24 28.59 14.28 25.64
CA LYS A 24 27.64 13.75 24.61
C LYS A 24 26.73 14.85 24.07
N THR A 25 26.27 15.75 24.94
CA THR A 25 25.39 16.88 24.55
C THR A 25 26.10 17.85 23.62
N THR A 26 27.39 18.15 23.89
CA THR A 26 28.19 19.02 23.01
C THR A 26 28.42 18.38 21.63
N VAL A 27 28.71 17.08 21.57
CA VAL A 27 28.80 16.35 20.29
C VAL A 27 27.46 16.37 19.55
N SER A 28 26.33 16.17 20.26
CA SER A 28 24.99 16.26 19.68
C SER A 28 24.72 17.66 19.12
N PHE A 29 25.08 18.73 19.78
CA PHE A 29 24.95 20.08 19.24
C PHE A 29 25.77 20.28 17.97
N TYR A 30 27.01 19.81 17.95
CA TYR A 30 27.87 19.86 16.77
C TYR A 30 27.23 19.14 15.57
N LEU A 31 26.73 17.92 15.77
CA LEU A 31 26.10 17.12 14.74
C LEU A 31 24.79 17.73 14.20
N ASN A 32 24.12 18.56 15.00
CA ASN A 32 22.89 19.27 14.64
C ASN A 32 23.14 20.73 14.18
N GLY A 33 24.38 21.09 13.89
CA GLY A 33 24.73 22.42 13.36
C GLY A 33 24.67 23.57 14.38
N LYS A 34 24.42 23.30 15.70
CA LYS A 34 24.37 24.30 16.76
C LYS A 34 25.78 24.60 17.29
N THR A 35 26.64 25.07 16.41
CA THR A 35 28.06 25.28 16.68
C THR A 35 28.37 26.57 17.46
N ASP A 36 27.42 27.48 17.49
CA ASP A 36 27.43 28.71 18.33
C ASP A 36 27.56 28.46 19.82
N ARG A 37 27.24 27.23 20.27
CA ARG A 37 27.27 26.81 21.69
C ARG A 37 28.58 26.20 22.14
N MET A 38 29.66 26.28 21.34
CA MET A 38 30.96 25.69 21.65
C MET A 38 32.10 26.46 20.99
N SER A 39 33.30 26.38 21.59
CA SER A 39 34.49 27.00 21.02
C SER A 39 34.94 26.34 19.72
N GLU A 40 35.66 27.08 18.88
CA GLU A 40 36.25 26.53 17.65
C GLU A 40 37.19 25.36 17.91
N ASP A 41 37.93 25.38 19.02
CA ASP A 41 38.80 24.29 19.40
C ASP A 41 38.00 23.00 19.71
N THR A 42 36.88 23.12 20.39
CA THR A 42 35.97 21.99 20.64
C THR A 42 35.41 21.45 19.34
N GLN A 43 35.00 22.31 18.39
CA GLN A 43 34.53 21.89 17.05
C GLN A 43 35.62 21.14 16.28
N LYS A 44 36.87 21.61 16.31
CA LYS A 44 38.01 20.94 15.64
C LYS A 44 38.26 19.55 16.23
N ARG A 45 38.22 19.40 17.56
CA ARG A 45 38.40 18.10 18.25
C ARG A 45 37.28 17.09 17.88
N ILE A 46 36.02 17.55 17.88
CA ILE A 46 34.89 16.69 17.48
C ILE A 46 35.01 16.28 16.02
N ARG A 47 35.30 17.23 15.12
CA ARG A 47 35.50 16.93 13.69
C ARG A 47 36.62 15.90 13.47
N LYS A 48 37.72 16.05 14.16
CA LYS A 48 38.83 15.09 14.09
C LYS A 48 38.40 13.71 14.56
N ALA A 49 37.75 13.60 15.72
CA ALA A 49 37.28 12.32 16.24
C ALA A 49 36.31 11.61 15.30
N ILE A 50 35.39 12.35 14.67
CA ILE A 50 34.45 11.81 13.65
C ILE A 50 35.22 11.29 12.44
N LYS A 51 36.18 12.08 11.93
CA LYS A 51 36.97 11.69 10.75
C LYS A 51 37.82 10.46 11.03
N ASP A 52 38.47 10.40 12.18
CA ASP A 52 39.40 9.31 12.55
C ASP A 52 38.65 7.98 12.78
N THR A 53 37.40 8.05 13.20
CA THR A 53 36.58 6.86 13.51
C THR A 53 35.62 6.45 12.41
N GLY A 54 35.38 7.31 11.42
CA GLY A 54 34.31 7.12 10.44
C GLY A 54 32.90 7.10 11.07
N TYR A 55 32.74 7.76 12.23
CA TYR A 55 31.48 7.78 12.94
C TYR A 55 30.38 8.45 12.11
N GLU A 56 29.34 7.69 11.82
CA GLU A 56 28.09 8.22 11.27
C GLU A 56 26.99 8.15 12.33
N PRO A 57 26.34 9.30 12.64
CA PRO A 57 25.22 9.31 13.58
C PRO A 57 24.10 8.41 13.08
N SER A 58 23.60 7.53 13.93
CA SER A 58 22.44 6.70 13.60
C SER A 58 21.25 7.61 13.23
N PRO A 59 20.60 7.39 12.07
CA PRO A 59 19.37 8.10 11.72
C PRO A 59 18.28 7.99 12.79
N LEU A 60 18.15 6.81 13.42
CA LEU A 60 17.25 6.56 14.55
C LEU A 60 17.59 7.42 15.78
N ALA A 61 18.90 7.58 16.11
CA ALA A 61 19.31 8.43 17.23
C ALA A 61 19.13 9.93 16.95
N ARG A 62 19.14 10.35 15.69
CA ARG A 62 18.76 11.72 15.29
C ARG A 62 17.26 11.94 15.41
N GLY A 63 16.44 11.01 14.94
CA GLY A 63 14.98 11.09 15.01
C GLY A 63 14.45 11.16 16.43
N MET A 64 15.06 10.46 17.39
CA MET A 64 14.66 10.51 18.82
C MET A 64 14.85 11.88 19.48
N ASN A 65 15.69 12.76 18.94
CA ASN A 65 15.93 14.11 19.44
C ASN A 65 15.44 15.22 18.50
N ALA A 66 15.02 14.88 17.28
CA ALA A 66 14.42 15.80 16.32
C ALA A 66 12.90 15.81 16.50
N LYS A 67 12.27 16.99 16.32
CA LYS A 67 10.81 17.11 16.32
C LYS A 67 10.14 16.33 15.16
N GLN A 68 10.91 15.99 14.12
CA GLN A 68 10.48 15.28 12.91
C GLN A 68 11.50 14.23 12.53
N SER A 69 11.03 13.06 12.11
CA SER A 69 11.86 11.96 11.65
C SER A 69 12.13 12.01 10.14
N HIS A 70 11.33 12.77 9.40
CA HIS A 70 11.24 12.74 7.95
C HIS A 70 10.95 11.34 7.37
N LEU A 71 10.18 10.54 8.13
CA LEU A 71 9.72 9.21 7.72
C LEU A 71 8.19 9.19 7.64
N ILE A 72 7.68 8.61 6.57
CA ILE A 72 6.26 8.32 6.38
C ILE A 72 6.05 6.81 6.38
N GLY A 73 5.10 6.34 7.18
CA GLY A 73 4.65 4.95 7.14
C GLY A 73 3.63 4.76 6.02
N VAL A 74 3.92 3.84 5.08
CA VAL A 74 3.01 3.49 3.98
C VAL A 74 2.60 2.04 4.14
N ILE A 75 1.30 1.78 4.33
CA ILE A 75 0.77 0.42 4.46
C ILE A 75 -0.11 0.14 3.24
N ILE A 76 0.25 -0.90 2.50
CA ILE A 76 -0.49 -1.38 1.32
C ILE A 76 -0.98 -2.81 1.54
N GLY A 77 -2.03 -3.19 0.82
CA GLY A 77 -2.61 -4.52 0.95
C GLY A 77 -1.78 -5.60 0.29
N ASP A 78 -1.30 -5.35 -0.93
CA ASP A 78 -0.52 -6.32 -1.71
C ASP A 78 0.57 -5.62 -2.53
N ILE A 79 1.83 -5.96 -2.23
CA ILE A 79 3.01 -5.42 -2.92
C ILE A 79 3.19 -6.01 -4.32
N THR A 80 2.55 -7.12 -4.63
CA THR A 80 2.61 -7.72 -5.99
C THR A 80 1.62 -7.08 -6.95
N ASN A 81 0.64 -6.33 -6.43
CA ASN A 81 -0.36 -5.64 -7.23
C ASN A 81 0.26 -4.42 -7.93
N ALA A 82 0.22 -4.41 -9.27
CA ALA A 82 0.76 -3.32 -10.10
C ALA A 82 0.15 -1.96 -9.76
N PHE A 83 -1.14 -1.90 -9.41
CA PHE A 83 -1.83 -0.67 -8.99
C PHE A 83 -1.22 -0.10 -7.69
N SER A 84 -1.06 -0.95 -6.66
CA SER A 84 -0.41 -0.56 -5.40
C SER A 84 1.00 -0.04 -5.63
N ASN A 85 1.77 -0.70 -6.50
CA ASN A 85 3.13 -0.30 -6.84
C ASN A 85 3.19 1.07 -7.52
N GLN A 86 2.25 1.38 -8.41
CA GLN A 86 2.19 2.71 -9.04
C GLN A 86 1.85 3.80 -8.04
N ILE A 87 0.94 3.53 -7.09
CA ILE A 87 0.64 4.46 -5.99
C ILE A 87 1.89 4.71 -5.15
N VAL A 88 2.58 3.65 -4.70
CA VAL A 88 3.82 3.76 -3.92
C VAL A 88 4.88 4.57 -4.66
N LYS A 89 5.06 4.34 -5.97
CA LYS A 89 5.96 5.13 -6.81
C LYS A 89 5.57 6.61 -6.86
N GLY A 90 4.28 6.91 -6.99
CA GLY A 90 3.76 8.28 -6.98
C GLY A 90 4.03 8.98 -5.65
N ILE A 91 3.77 8.29 -4.53
CA ILE A 91 4.07 8.80 -3.18
C ILE A 91 5.57 9.10 -3.06
N ASP A 92 6.46 8.17 -3.44
CA ASP A 92 7.90 8.35 -3.35
C ASP A 92 8.38 9.59 -4.11
N THR A 93 7.85 9.79 -5.32
CA THR A 93 8.20 10.95 -6.16
C THR A 93 7.95 12.27 -5.43
N VAL A 94 6.81 12.39 -4.74
CA VAL A 94 6.42 13.62 -4.05
C VAL A 94 7.19 13.79 -2.75
N ILE A 95 7.18 12.79 -1.87
CA ILE A 95 7.77 12.94 -0.53
C ILE A 95 9.29 13.04 -0.56
N SER A 96 9.95 12.39 -1.55
CA SER A 96 11.40 12.49 -1.71
C SER A 96 11.86 13.91 -2.07
N ALA A 97 11.07 14.64 -2.85
CA ALA A 97 11.34 16.05 -3.18
C ALA A 97 11.26 16.95 -1.93
N GLU A 98 10.40 16.60 -0.96
CA GLU A 98 10.25 17.29 0.32
C GLU A 98 11.23 16.79 1.40
N GLY A 99 12.19 15.93 1.05
CA GLY A 99 13.19 15.41 1.98
C GLY A 99 12.70 14.28 2.88
N TYR A 100 11.51 13.74 2.65
CA TYR A 100 10.98 12.58 3.36
C TYR A 100 11.45 11.27 2.72
N ARG A 101 11.36 10.19 3.51
CA ARG A 101 11.50 8.80 3.06
C ARG A 101 10.31 8.00 3.54
N MET A 102 9.96 6.93 2.85
CA MET A 102 8.87 6.06 3.27
C MET A 102 9.36 4.70 3.77
N LEU A 103 8.58 4.12 4.66
CA LEU A 103 8.67 2.73 5.10
C LEU A 103 7.43 2.02 4.58
N VAL A 104 7.60 1.19 3.56
CA VAL A 104 6.49 0.44 2.95
C VAL A 104 6.30 -0.88 3.69
N CYS A 105 5.06 -1.13 4.12
CA CYS A 105 4.63 -2.34 4.80
C CYS A 105 3.53 -3.03 3.98
N ASN A 106 3.66 -4.32 3.76
CA ASN A 106 2.68 -5.15 3.05
C ASN A 106 1.78 -5.89 4.04
N SER A 107 0.52 -5.47 4.16
CA SER A 107 -0.40 -6.04 5.17
C SER A 107 -1.02 -7.37 4.76
N ASN A 108 -1.01 -7.72 3.47
CA ASN A 108 -1.78 -8.83 2.89
C ASN A 108 -3.27 -8.74 3.24
N PHE A 109 -3.81 -7.53 3.33
CA PHE A 109 -5.19 -7.27 3.78
C PHE A 109 -5.54 -7.94 5.12
N ASN A 110 -4.55 -8.12 5.99
CA ASN A 110 -4.67 -8.79 7.27
C ASN A 110 -4.65 -7.78 8.42
N LYS A 111 -5.70 -7.75 9.24
CA LYS A 111 -5.86 -6.83 10.38
C LYS A 111 -4.71 -6.93 11.38
N GLN A 112 -4.24 -8.15 11.67
CA GLN A 112 -3.16 -8.36 12.65
C GLN A 112 -1.84 -7.75 12.13
N ASN A 113 -1.57 -7.88 10.83
CA ASN A 113 -0.42 -7.26 10.21
C ASN A 113 -0.54 -5.74 10.20
N GLU A 114 -1.73 -5.19 9.88
CA GLU A 114 -1.99 -3.76 9.95
C GLU A 114 -1.67 -3.20 11.33
N ALA A 115 -2.21 -3.81 12.40
CA ALA A 115 -1.95 -3.41 13.78
C ALA A 115 -0.47 -3.48 14.14
N ALA A 116 0.20 -4.61 13.84
CA ALA A 116 1.61 -4.80 14.14
C ALA A 116 2.52 -3.78 13.41
N TYR A 117 2.17 -3.39 12.18
CA TYR A 117 2.91 -2.37 11.46
C TYR A 117 2.69 -0.99 12.04
N ILE A 118 1.47 -0.62 12.43
CA ILE A 118 1.22 0.66 13.10
C ILE A 118 2.03 0.77 14.38
N ASP A 119 2.02 -0.25 15.25
CA ASP A 119 2.82 -0.26 16.48
C ASP A 119 4.31 -0.03 16.20
N ARG A 120 4.87 -0.75 15.21
CA ARG A 120 6.29 -0.64 14.85
C ARG A 120 6.63 0.72 14.25
N LEU A 121 5.79 1.25 13.37
CA LEU A 121 6.00 2.54 12.73
C LEU A 121 5.89 3.69 13.73
N LEU A 122 4.95 3.62 14.68
CA LEU A 122 4.86 4.55 15.80
C LEU A 122 6.13 4.50 16.68
N ALA A 123 6.61 3.30 16.99
CA ALA A 123 7.86 3.13 17.77
C ALA A 123 9.10 3.66 17.02
N LEU A 124 9.10 3.62 15.68
CA LEU A 124 10.13 4.22 14.84
C LEU A 124 10.00 5.75 14.73
N GLY A 125 8.88 6.31 15.21
CA GLY A 125 8.64 7.74 15.24
C GLY A 125 8.32 8.35 13.87
N VAL A 126 7.61 7.63 12.99
CA VAL A 126 7.17 8.20 11.71
C VAL A 126 6.34 9.47 11.92
N ASP A 127 6.42 10.40 10.98
CA ASP A 127 5.73 11.69 11.07
C ASP A 127 4.27 11.62 10.63
N GLY A 128 3.89 10.61 9.86
CA GLY A 128 2.53 10.38 9.40
C GLY A 128 2.35 9.04 8.71
N PHE A 129 1.12 8.75 8.33
CA PHE A 129 0.71 7.49 7.74
C PHE A 129 -0.07 7.69 6.44
N ILE A 130 0.22 6.84 5.46
CA ILE A 130 -0.59 6.65 4.26
C ILE A 130 -0.98 5.17 4.24
N VAL A 131 -2.28 4.86 4.24
CA VAL A 131 -2.76 3.50 4.45
C VAL A 131 -3.84 3.12 3.45
N GLN A 132 -3.70 1.95 2.84
CA GLN A 132 -4.78 1.25 2.15
C GLN A 132 -5.49 0.36 3.19
N PRO A 133 -6.62 0.81 3.77
CA PRO A 133 -7.20 0.15 4.93
C PRO A 133 -8.08 -1.03 4.53
N THR A 134 -8.09 -2.10 5.36
CA THR A 134 -9.21 -3.05 5.38
C THR A 134 -10.42 -2.42 6.10
N ALA A 135 -11.60 -3.00 5.93
CA ALA A 135 -12.80 -2.57 6.66
C ALA A 135 -12.63 -2.63 8.20
N GLN A 136 -11.72 -3.48 8.68
CA GLN A 136 -11.44 -3.66 10.11
C GLN A 136 -10.40 -2.68 10.67
N PHE A 137 -9.78 -1.85 9.85
CA PHE A 137 -8.74 -0.90 10.25
C PHE A 137 -9.23 0.14 11.27
N LYS A 138 -10.55 0.36 11.39
CA LYS A 138 -11.16 1.32 12.32
C LYS A 138 -10.65 1.18 13.76
N GLU A 139 -10.48 -0.05 14.25
CA GLU A 139 -10.00 -0.29 15.62
C GLU A 139 -8.54 0.18 15.81
N ILE A 140 -7.76 0.22 14.73
CA ILE A 140 -6.35 0.60 14.75
C ILE A 140 -6.18 2.12 14.67
N THR A 141 -7.14 2.83 14.08
CA THR A 141 -7.07 4.30 13.90
C THR A 141 -6.90 5.06 15.21
N ARG A 142 -7.40 4.50 16.33
CA ARG A 142 -7.29 5.09 17.65
C ARG A 142 -5.83 5.31 18.06
N GLN A 143 -4.96 4.34 17.85
CA GLN A 143 -3.53 4.45 18.18
C GLN A 143 -2.84 5.59 17.44
N ILE A 144 -3.17 5.76 16.14
CA ILE A 144 -2.63 6.84 15.31
C ILE A 144 -3.12 8.20 15.80
N SER A 145 -4.42 8.29 16.16
CA SER A 145 -5.04 9.51 16.69
C SER A 145 -4.47 9.90 18.06
N GLU A 146 -4.29 8.94 18.97
CA GLU A 146 -3.69 9.16 20.28
C GLU A 146 -2.22 9.62 20.16
N ALA A 147 -1.50 9.12 19.16
CA ALA A 147 -0.15 9.57 18.83
C ALA A 147 -0.13 10.92 18.08
N GLN A 148 -1.28 11.52 17.78
CA GLN A 148 -1.44 12.78 17.05
C GLN A 148 -0.70 12.79 15.69
N LYS A 149 -0.71 11.65 14.97
CA LYS A 149 -0.07 11.53 13.67
C LYS A 149 -1.09 11.74 12.54
N PRO A 150 -0.72 12.51 11.50
CA PRO A 150 -1.54 12.61 10.29
C PRO A 150 -1.78 11.24 9.67
N LEU A 151 -2.99 11.01 9.15
CA LEU A 151 -3.41 9.80 8.48
C LEU A 151 -4.16 10.16 7.19
N VAL A 152 -3.74 9.54 6.09
CA VAL A 152 -4.42 9.61 4.80
C VAL A 152 -4.72 8.19 4.33
N PHE A 153 -5.96 7.92 3.95
CA PHE A 153 -6.34 6.67 3.30
C PHE A 153 -6.15 6.75 1.78
N ILE A 154 -5.74 5.64 1.19
CA ILE A 154 -5.58 5.49 -0.27
C ILE A 154 -6.40 4.30 -0.77
N ASP A 155 -6.94 4.39 -1.99
CA ASP A 155 -7.73 3.35 -2.68
C ASP A 155 -9.04 2.99 -1.96
N SER A 156 -9.01 2.81 -0.67
CA SER A 156 -10.14 2.49 0.21
C SER A 156 -10.32 3.53 1.29
N LYS A 157 -11.51 3.62 1.86
CA LYS A 157 -11.83 4.48 3.00
C LYS A 157 -12.61 3.71 4.06
N LEU A 158 -12.66 4.27 5.26
CA LEU A 158 -13.58 3.83 6.30
C LEU A 158 -14.77 4.78 6.32
N TYR A 159 -15.99 4.25 6.16
CA TYR A 159 -17.19 5.08 6.06
C TYR A 159 -17.51 5.82 7.37
N ASP A 160 -17.20 5.21 8.51
CA ASP A 160 -17.49 5.74 9.84
C ASP A 160 -16.31 6.44 10.51
N PHE A 161 -15.29 6.83 9.76
CA PHE A 161 -14.12 7.49 10.30
C PHE A 161 -13.71 8.69 9.45
N ALA A 162 -13.60 9.86 10.10
CA ALA A 162 -13.20 11.09 9.45
C ALA A 162 -11.67 11.14 9.30
N ALA A 163 -11.19 10.86 8.12
CA ALA A 163 -9.81 11.07 7.71
C ALA A 163 -9.77 11.59 6.27
N SER A 164 -8.65 12.19 5.89
CA SER A 164 -8.39 12.48 4.47
C SER A 164 -8.24 11.19 3.69
N TRP A 165 -8.76 11.15 2.46
CA TRP A 165 -8.63 9.98 1.60
C TRP A 165 -8.45 10.39 0.13
N VAL A 166 -7.76 9.54 -0.62
CA VAL A 166 -7.61 9.63 -2.08
C VAL A 166 -7.93 8.26 -2.67
N LYS A 167 -8.95 8.19 -3.51
CA LYS A 167 -9.38 6.96 -4.17
C LYS A 167 -9.95 7.24 -5.56
N THR A 168 -10.09 6.19 -6.36
CA THR A 168 -10.79 6.25 -7.63
C THR A 168 -12.30 6.35 -7.42
N ASP A 169 -12.98 6.81 -8.45
CA ASP A 169 -14.43 6.90 -8.55
C ASP A 169 -15.05 5.53 -8.87
N ASN A 170 -14.93 4.61 -7.91
CA ASN A 170 -15.20 3.19 -8.10
C ASN A 170 -16.66 2.89 -8.44
N TYR A 171 -17.60 3.54 -7.74
CA TYR A 171 -19.03 3.30 -7.94
C TYR A 171 -19.47 3.84 -9.30
N GLU A 172 -19.26 5.13 -9.54
CA GLU A 172 -19.71 5.81 -10.75
C GLU A 172 -19.08 5.21 -12.01
N ALA A 173 -17.76 4.93 -11.97
CA ALA A 173 -17.08 4.31 -13.10
C ALA A 173 -17.61 2.92 -13.41
N SER A 174 -17.90 2.09 -12.40
CA SER A 174 -18.50 0.77 -12.61
C SER A 174 -19.93 0.88 -13.11
N TYR A 175 -20.74 1.77 -12.54
CA TYR A 175 -22.11 2.00 -12.97
C TYR A 175 -22.15 2.41 -14.45
N GLN A 176 -21.38 3.41 -14.84
CA GLN A 176 -21.33 3.91 -16.21
C GLN A 176 -20.81 2.85 -17.20
N ALA A 177 -19.79 2.07 -16.84
CA ALA A 177 -19.28 1.01 -17.69
C ALA A 177 -20.34 -0.06 -17.97
N ILE A 178 -21.14 -0.42 -16.98
CA ILE A 178 -22.22 -1.40 -17.17
C ILE A 178 -23.38 -0.83 -18.00
N GLU A 179 -23.77 0.43 -17.74
CA GLU A 179 -24.76 1.14 -18.59
C GLU A 179 -24.35 1.11 -20.07
N GLU A 180 -23.07 1.38 -20.34
CA GLU A 180 -22.54 1.36 -21.70
C GLU A 180 -22.58 -0.05 -22.32
N CYS A 181 -22.28 -1.09 -21.54
CA CYS A 181 -22.39 -2.47 -22.00
C CYS A 181 -23.85 -2.88 -22.28
N VAL A 182 -24.79 -2.47 -21.45
CA VAL A 182 -26.23 -2.68 -21.70
C VAL A 182 -26.65 -1.99 -22.99
N ALA A 183 -26.25 -0.73 -23.19
CA ALA A 183 -26.53 0.03 -24.41
C ALA A 183 -25.90 -0.60 -25.67
N LYS A 184 -24.74 -1.25 -25.56
CA LYS A 184 -24.08 -2.02 -26.65
C LYS A 184 -24.75 -3.36 -26.94
N GLY A 185 -25.76 -3.76 -26.17
CA GLY A 185 -26.57 -4.95 -26.42
C GLY A 185 -26.07 -6.22 -25.72
N TYR A 186 -25.19 -6.14 -24.74
CA TYR A 186 -24.88 -7.28 -23.88
C TYR A 186 -26.15 -7.75 -23.14
N LYS A 187 -26.34 -9.07 -23.05
CA LYS A 187 -27.56 -9.68 -22.50
C LYS A 187 -27.31 -10.55 -21.29
N ARG A 188 -26.10 -11.05 -21.15
CA ARG A 188 -25.68 -11.89 -20.01
C ARG A 188 -24.53 -11.22 -19.31
N PHE A 189 -24.59 -11.19 -17.98
CA PHE A 189 -23.61 -10.52 -17.13
C PHE A 189 -23.07 -11.53 -16.12
N LEU A 190 -21.77 -11.74 -16.16
CA LEU A 190 -21.03 -12.57 -15.22
C LEU A 190 -20.09 -11.65 -14.43
N VAL A 191 -20.05 -11.81 -13.10
CA VAL A 191 -19.08 -11.10 -12.30
C VAL A 191 -18.14 -12.10 -11.62
N ILE A 192 -16.84 -11.85 -11.74
CA ILE A 192 -15.79 -12.65 -11.09
C ILE A 192 -15.07 -11.74 -10.11
N THR A 193 -15.34 -11.90 -8.83
CA THR A 193 -14.86 -11.01 -7.77
C THR A 193 -14.25 -11.78 -6.62
N ALA A 194 -13.27 -11.19 -5.95
CA ALA A 194 -12.84 -11.63 -4.64
C ALA A 194 -13.83 -11.15 -3.56
N GLU A 195 -13.62 -11.54 -2.28
CA GLU A 195 -14.50 -11.14 -1.17
C GLU A 195 -14.76 -9.62 -1.17
N PRO A 196 -15.99 -9.19 -1.48
CA PRO A 196 -16.28 -7.77 -1.63
C PRO A 196 -16.16 -6.99 -0.33
N GLY A 197 -16.52 -7.60 0.80
CA GLY A 197 -16.56 -6.95 2.11
C GLY A 197 -15.21 -6.55 2.70
N LEU A 198 -14.11 -7.00 2.10
CA LEU A 198 -12.77 -6.81 2.65
C LEU A 198 -12.30 -5.34 2.58
N ILE A 199 -12.56 -4.67 1.46
CA ILE A 199 -12.13 -3.27 1.23
C ILE A 199 -13.24 -2.47 0.54
N SER A 200 -13.33 -1.18 0.84
CA SER A 200 -14.42 -0.33 0.34
C SER A 200 -14.43 -0.18 -1.19
N SER A 201 -13.28 -0.20 -1.84
CA SER A 201 -13.21 -0.12 -3.30
C SER A 201 -13.85 -1.33 -4.00
N ARG A 202 -13.77 -2.53 -3.41
CA ARG A 202 -14.50 -3.71 -3.92
C ARG A 202 -16.01 -3.55 -3.75
N ILE A 203 -16.45 -3.09 -2.57
CA ILE A 203 -17.88 -2.83 -2.29
C ILE A 203 -18.43 -1.84 -3.32
N GLU A 204 -17.74 -0.72 -3.51
CA GLU A 204 -18.20 0.35 -4.41
C GLU A 204 -18.30 -0.12 -5.87
N ARG A 205 -17.31 -0.87 -6.38
CA ARG A 205 -17.37 -1.41 -7.75
C ARG A 205 -18.51 -2.41 -7.92
N MET A 206 -18.71 -3.27 -6.92
CA MET A 206 -19.83 -4.21 -6.93
C MET A 206 -21.18 -3.50 -6.85
N SER A 207 -21.33 -2.47 -6.00
CA SER A 207 -22.57 -1.71 -5.92
C SER A 207 -22.88 -1.01 -7.25
N GLY A 208 -21.90 -0.35 -7.88
CA GLY A 208 -22.10 0.25 -9.21
C GLY A 208 -22.53 -0.76 -10.27
N PHE A 209 -21.92 -1.97 -10.27
CA PHE A 209 -22.31 -3.05 -11.16
C PHE A 209 -23.75 -3.52 -10.91
N VAL A 210 -24.10 -3.77 -9.66
CA VAL A 210 -25.45 -4.27 -9.31
C VAL A 210 -26.52 -3.24 -9.60
N ASP A 211 -26.33 -1.99 -9.16
CA ASP A 211 -27.33 -0.94 -9.32
C ASP A 211 -27.59 -0.60 -10.78
N ALA A 212 -26.56 -0.65 -11.64
CA ALA A 212 -26.72 -0.46 -13.08
C ALA A 212 -27.57 -1.58 -13.71
N LEU A 213 -27.34 -2.85 -13.36
CA LEU A 213 -28.14 -3.96 -13.88
C LEU A 213 -29.57 -3.96 -13.32
N GLU A 214 -29.75 -3.64 -12.04
CA GLU A 214 -31.07 -3.53 -11.43
C GLU A 214 -31.92 -2.44 -12.08
N SER A 215 -31.33 -1.32 -12.52
CA SER A 215 -32.03 -0.25 -13.22
C SER A 215 -32.67 -0.70 -14.56
N HIS A 216 -32.18 -1.82 -15.09
CA HIS A 216 -32.67 -2.43 -16.34
C HIS A 216 -33.40 -3.76 -16.14
N ASP A 217 -33.68 -4.19 -14.92
CA ASP A 217 -34.24 -5.52 -14.58
C ASP A 217 -33.40 -6.69 -15.12
N ILE A 218 -32.06 -6.53 -15.19
CA ILE A 218 -31.12 -7.52 -15.68
C ILE A 218 -30.48 -8.28 -14.52
N GLY A 219 -30.58 -9.61 -14.53
CA GLY A 219 -29.88 -10.48 -13.58
C GLY A 219 -28.43 -10.73 -13.96
N PHE A 220 -27.64 -11.19 -13.00
CA PHE A 220 -26.25 -11.59 -13.21
C PHE A 220 -25.91 -12.89 -12.49
N THR A 221 -24.78 -13.52 -12.88
CA THR A 221 -24.25 -14.72 -12.22
C THR A 221 -22.88 -14.38 -11.66
N GLN A 222 -22.60 -14.83 -10.43
CA GLN A 222 -21.40 -14.49 -9.69
C GLN A 222 -20.50 -15.70 -9.46
N PHE A 223 -19.19 -15.49 -9.61
CA PHE A 223 -18.12 -16.35 -9.12
C PHE A 223 -17.29 -15.60 -8.10
N VAL A 224 -17.13 -16.16 -6.89
CA VAL A 224 -16.31 -15.56 -5.84
C VAL A 224 -14.97 -16.28 -5.77
N ILE A 225 -13.88 -15.53 -5.89
CA ILE A 225 -12.52 -16.02 -5.73
C ILE A 225 -12.23 -16.09 -4.23
N GLU A 226 -11.93 -17.27 -3.74
CA GLU A 226 -11.63 -17.53 -2.34
C GLU A 226 -10.16 -17.22 -2.02
N ASN A 227 -9.91 -16.59 -0.88
CA ASN A 227 -8.55 -16.30 -0.37
C ASN A 227 -7.64 -15.51 -1.35
N ASP A 228 -8.23 -14.70 -2.22
CA ASP A 228 -7.53 -13.98 -3.28
C ASP A 228 -6.65 -14.88 -4.18
N GLN A 229 -7.06 -16.15 -4.36
CA GLN A 229 -6.42 -17.14 -5.24
C GLN A 229 -7.41 -17.69 -6.25
N VAL A 230 -7.10 -17.59 -7.52
CA VAL A 230 -7.96 -18.10 -8.59
C VAL A 230 -7.77 -19.60 -8.73
N ASP A 231 -8.84 -20.35 -8.51
CA ASP A 231 -8.94 -21.77 -8.85
C ASP A 231 -9.34 -21.87 -10.34
N GLU A 232 -8.35 -22.06 -11.21
CA GLU A 232 -8.57 -22.07 -12.67
C GLU A 232 -9.52 -23.20 -13.13
N GLU A 233 -9.55 -24.34 -12.43
CA GLU A 233 -10.46 -25.46 -12.77
C GLU A 233 -11.91 -25.08 -12.48
N LYS A 234 -12.19 -24.56 -11.28
CA LYS A 234 -13.53 -24.09 -10.90
C LYS A 234 -13.99 -22.91 -11.76
N LEU A 235 -13.10 -21.96 -12.00
CA LEU A 235 -13.39 -20.80 -12.84
C LEU A 235 -13.68 -21.24 -14.29
N GLY A 236 -12.87 -22.13 -14.86
CA GLY A 236 -13.08 -22.68 -16.18
C GLY A 236 -14.43 -23.41 -16.32
N ALA A 237 -14.80 -24.22 -15.30
CA ALA A 237 -16.10 -24.89 -15.24
C ALA A 237 -17.25 -23.86 -15.16
N PHE A 238 -17.11 -22.80 -14.35
CA PHE A 238 -18.10 -21.73 -14.25
C PHE A 238 -18.29 -21.01 -15.58
N LEU A 239 -17.22 -20.64 -16.27
CA LEU A 239 -17.28 -19.96 -17.56
C LEU A 239 -17.94 -20.82 -18.63
N LYS A 240 -17.58 -22.11 -18.72
CA LYS A 240 -18.19 -23.08 -19.64
C LYS A 240 -19.69 -23.26 -19.43
N ALA A 241 -20.13 -23.25 -18.18
CA ALA A 241 -21.54 -23.41 -17.84
C ALA A 241 -22.37 -22.16 -18.16
N ASN A 242 -21.74 -20.96 -18.23
CA ASN A 242 -22.45 -19.70 -18.36
C ASN A 242 -22.23 -18.97 -19.69
N ILE A 243 -21.29 -19.40 -20.53
CA ILE A 243 -21.02 -18.79 -21.84
C ILE A 243 -21.40 -19.81 -22.95
N ASP A 244 -22.37 -19.45 -23.79
CA ASP A 244 -22.88 -20.33 -24.87
C ASP A 244 -22.40 -19.93 -26.28
N GLY A 245 -21.57 -18.89 -26.39
CA GLY A 245 -21.05 -18.40 -27.67
C GLY A 245 -22.08 -17.71 -28.57
N GLN A 246 -23.36 -17.69 -28.18
CA GLN A 246 -24.45 -17.07 -29.00
C GLN A 246 -24.99 -15.80 -28.34
N THR A 247 -25.04 -15.78 -27.01
CA THR A 247 -25.55 -14.65 -26.24
C THR A 247 -24.40 -13.69 -25.92
N PRO A 248 -24.46 -12.40 -26.33
CA PRO A 248 -23.46 -11.40 -25.94
C PRO A 248 -23.32 -11.37 -24.43
N THR A 249 -22.17 -11.81 -23.95
CA THR A 249 -21.90 -12.01 -22.52
C THR A 249 -20.77 -11.08 -22.06
N LEU A 250 -21.02 -10.29 -21.04
CA LEU A 250 -19.99 -9.50 -20.35
C LEU A 250 -19.44 -10.30 -19.16
N VAL A 251 -18.12 -10.37 -19.05
CA VAL A 251 -17.42 -10.84 -17.86
C VAL A 251 -16.83 -9.62 -17.16
N PHE A 252 -17.42 -9.22 -16.05
CA PHE A 252 -16.96 -8.10 -15.23
C PHE A 252 -16.01 -8.59 -14.15
N ALA A 253 -14.79 -8.04 -14.10
CA ALA A 253 -13.77 -8.38 -13.12
C ALA A 253 -13.34 -7.11 -12.34
N PRO A 254 -13.98 -6.80 -11.20
CA PRO A 254 -13.67 -5.62 -10.41
C PRO A 254 -12.27 -5.65 -9.78
N ASN A 255 -11.57 -6.79 -9.84
CA ASN A 255 -10.25 -7.01 -9.29
C ASN A 255 -9.24 -7.24 -10.42
N CYS A 256 -8.48 -6.21 -10.81
CA CYS A 256 -7.57 -6.26 -11.97
C CYS A 256 -6.49 -7.37 -11.87
N TRP A 257 -6.07 -7.75 -10.67
CA TRP A 257 -5.10 -8.82 -10.46
C TRP A 257 -5.60 -10.19 -10.92
N ALA A 258 -6.92 -10.42 -10.95
CA ALA A 258 -7.51 -11.67 -11.41
C ALA A 258 -7.64 -11.76 -12.95
N LEU A 259 -7.51 -10.64 -13.67
CA LEU A 259 -7.68 -10.60 -15.12
C LEU A 259 -6.80 -11.58 -15.91
N PRO A 260 -5.50 -11.77 -15.59
CA PRO A 260 -4.66 -12.72 -16.32
C PRO A 260 -5.17 -14.15 -16.20
N ASP A 261 -5.67 -14.56 -15.03
CA ASP A 261 -6.19 -15.91 -14.79
C ASP A 261 -7.54 -16.10 -15.50
N ILE A 262 -8.42 -15.10 -15.39
CA ILE A 262 -9.70 -15.08 -16.10
C ILE A 262 -9.48 -15.21 -17.61
N TYR A 263 -8.53 -14.45 -18.16
CA TYR A 263 -8.20 -14.47 -19.57
C TYR A 263 -7.66 -15.85 -20.00
N ARG A 264 -6.76 -16.47 -19.21
CA ARG A 264 -6.27 -17.83 -19.48
C ARG A 264 -7.41 -18.85 -19.48
N CYS A 265 -8.33 -18.77 -18.52
CA CYS A 265 -9.48 -19.64 -18.48
C CYS A 265 -10.41 -19.45 -19.68
N LEU A 266 -10.63 -18.21 -20.12
CA LEU A 266 -11.41 -17.92 -21.32
C LEU A 266 -10.77 -18.50 -22.59
N LEU A 267 -9.45 -18.39 -22.75
CA LEU A 267 -8.72 -18.98 -23.87
C LEU A 267 -8.64 -20.51 -23.81
N GLY A 268 -8.50 -21.07 -22.62
CA GLY A 268 -8.35 -22.52 -22.37
C GLY A 268 -9.63 -23.31 -22.43
N THR A 269 -10.79 -22.68 -22.41
CA THR A 269 -12.10 -23.37 -22.47
C THR A 269 -12.40 -24.00 -23.81
N GLY A 270 -11.41 -24.06 -24.70
CA GLY A 270 -11.30 -24.99 -25.82
C GLY A 270 -11.95 -24.51 -27.12
N GLY A 271 -11.14 -24.24 -28.12
CA GLY A 271 -11.37 -24.45 -29.54
C GLY A 271 -12.54 -23.78 -30.25
N GLU A 272 -13.55 -23.30 -29.56
CA GLU A 272 -14.60 -22.46 -30.10
C GLU A 272 -14.26 -21.01 -29.75
N GLN A 273 -14.05 -20.24 -30.81
CA GLN A 273 -13.66 -18.82 -30.77
C GLN A 273 -14.55 -18.06 -29.78
N ILE A 274 -13.97 -17.74 -28.60
CA ILE A 274 -14.37 -16.54 -27.88
C ILE A 274 -13.88 -15.39 -28.76
N THR A 275 -14.76 -14.89 -29.61
CA THR A 275 -14.48 -13.66 -30.37
C THR A 275 -14.47 -12.55 -29.32
N LEU A 276 -13.30 -12.13 -28.92
CA LEU A 276 -13.18 -10.87 -28.19
C LEU A 276 -13.58 -9.78 -29.16
N PRO A 277 -14.52 -8.88 -28.81
CA PRO A 277 -14.81 -7.73 -29.64
C PRO A 277 -13.51 -6.98 -29.94
N ASP A 278 -13.34 -6.53 -31.18
CA ASP A 278 -12.17 -5.76 -31.63
C ASP A 278 -11.94 -4.49 -30.79
N ASP A 279 -12.89 -4.12 -29.93
CA ASP A 279 -12.92 -2.91 -29.11
C ASP A 279 -12.36 -3.09 -27.70
N ILE A 280 -11.93 -4.30 -27.30
CA ILE A 280 -11.17 -4.49 -26.03
C ILE A 280 -9.69 -4.27 -26.30
N MET A 281 -9.35 -3.06 -26.66
CA MET A 281 -7.99 -2.56 -26.63
C MET A 281 -7.92 -1.38 -25.66
N ALA A 282 -7.09 -1.59 -24.63
CA ALA A 282 -6.51 -0.70 -23.64
C ALA A 282 -7.09 -0.69 -22.26
#